data_ea29014d3d523977b0b32368b5663dcb
#
_entry.id   ea29014d3d523977b0b32368b5663dcb
#
_cell.length_a   1.000
_cell.length_b   1.000
_cell.length_c   1.000
_cell.angle_alpha   90.00
_cell.angle_beta   90.00
_cell.angle_gamma   90.00
#
_symmetry.space_group_name_H-M   'P 1'
#
loop_
_entity.id
_entity.type
_entity.pdbx_description
1 polymer ?
#
loop_
_entity_poly.entity_id
_entity_poly.type
_entity_poly.pdbx_seq_one_letter_code
_entity_poly.pdbx_strand_id
1 'polypeptide(L)'
;MGKIWSGFYKKNINERLEVIEQADILSEEYLSVLKNNEVLDFDTANNMVENVIGTFSLPFSIVPNFVVDNKEYVVPFVTEEPSVVAACSNAGKIVAKSGGFKTEVLDRKMVGHVALYNIADTHEAVERILQSKDLLLKTADEAYPSIVARGGGARDIEVKVLSEDGTDFIVVYLIVDTLEAMGANMLNTMLEALKVSLETLTEGIALMAILSNYATRSLVTAKCAIPFENLGENGEYLAKRIELASKFAKADVYRAATHNKGIFNGIDSVVIASGNDWRAIEAACQSYATKDGKYQGLSTWRCDDEVKVLVGEITLPMPVASVGGSIGINPTVKVARGLLNNPDAKTLASIVVSVGLAQNLAALKALVGDGIQKGHMKLHAKSLAILAGATNDNIELIVEELRKEKHMNLASAKKIVEKHNK
;
A
#
# COMPACT_ATOMS: atom_id res chain seq x y z
N MET A 1 -9.34 -14.26 -19.49
CA MET A 1 -9.45 -14.72 -18.08
C MET A 1 -10.80 -14.40 -17.41
N GLY A 2 -11.54 -13.36 -17.75
CA GLY A 2 -12.73 -12.91 -17.01
C GLY A 2 -13.83 -13.94 -16.67
N LYS A 3 -14.03 -14.98 -17.47
CA LYS A 3 -15.08 -15.98 -17.17
C LYS A 3 -14.73 -16.97 -16.07
N ILE A 4 -13.44 -17.29 -15.89
CA ILE A 4 -13.01 -18.29 -14.87
C ILE A 4 -13.26 -17.81 -13.42
N TRP A 5 -13.21 -16.50 -13.19
CA TRP A 5 -13.44 -15.87 -11.90
C TRP A 5 -14.92 -15.61 -11.58
N SER A 6 -15.84 -15.99 -12.49
CA SER A 6 -17.27 -15.75 -12.27
C SER A 6 -17.77 -16.55 -11.06
N GLY A 7 -18.39 -15.85 -10.11
CA GLY A 7 -18.92 -16.47 -8.89
C GLY A 7 -17.85 -16.93 -7.88
N PHE A 8 -16.58 -16.58 -8.05
CA PHE A 8 -15.47 -16.98 -7.17
C PHE A 8 -15.76 -16.74 -5.69
N TYR A 9 -16.38 -15.60 -5.33
CA TYR A 9 -16.74 -15.26 -3.97
C TYR A 9 -17.81 -16.19 -3.33
N LYS A 10 -18.56 -16.96 -4.14
CA LYS A 10 -19.59 -17.91 -3.68
C LYS A 10 -19.02 -19.30 -3.39
N LYS A 11 -17.82 -19.58 -3.89
CA LYS A 11 -17.16 -20.88 -3.81
C LYS A 11 -16.58 -21.10 -2.41
N ASN A 12 -16.52 -22.36 -1.96
CA ASN A 12 -15.77 -22.76 -0.78
C ASN A 12 -14.25 -22.70 -1.06
N ILE A 13 -13.42 -22.94 -0.04
CA ILE A 13 -11.98 -22.79 -0.16
C ILE A 13 -11.35 -23.76 -1.17
N ASN A 14 -11.80 -25.02 -1.19
CA ASN A 14 -11.29 -26.05 -2.11
C ASN A 14 -11.66 -25.70 -3.55
N GLU A 15 -12.90 -25.33 -3.81
CA GLU A 15 -13.35 -24.88 -5.13
C GLU A 15 -12.61 -23.62 -5.62
N ARG A 16 -12.20 -22.74 -4.70
CA ARG A 16 -11.38 -21.57 -5.07
C ARG A 16 -9.98 -21.98 -5.46
N LEU A 17 -9.37 -22.94 -4.77
CA LEU A 17 -8.06 -23.48 -5.12
C LEU A 17 -8.09 -24.21 -6.47
N GLU A 18 -9.16 -24.96 -6.75
CA GLU A 18 -9.37 -25.56 -8.07
C GLU A 18 -9.46 -24.51 -9.19
N VAL A 19 -10.13 -23.38 -8.96
CA VAL A 19 -10.19 -22.26 -9.94
C VAL A 19 -8.79 -21.67 -10.16
N ILE A 20 -7.98 -21.50 -9.13
CA ILE A 20 -6.61 -20.98 -9.23
C ILE A 20 -5.74 -21.97 -10.02
N GLU A 21 -5.87 -23.27 -9.76
CA GLU A 21 -5.19 -24.33 -10.50
C GLU A 21 -5.58 -24.33 -11.98
N GLN A 22 -6.88 -24.26 -12.28
CA GLN A 22 -7.40 -24.17 -13.65
C GLN A 22 -7.00 -22.87 -14.40
N ALA A 23 -6.72 -21.80 -13.65
CA ALA A 23 -6.24 -20.56 -14.21
C ALA A 23 -4.78 -20.61 -14.68
N ASP A 24 -4.04 -21.63 -14.24
CA ASP A 24 -2.62 -21.88 -14.58
C ASP A 24 -1.70 -20.64 -14.35
N ILE A 25 -1.94 -19.97 -13.21
CA ILE A 25 -1.21 -18.73 -12.86
C ILE A 25 -0.18 -18.94 -11.75
N LEU A 26 -0.14 -20.13 -11.16
CA LEU A 26 0.81 -20.51 -10.13
C LEU A 26 1.52 -21.80 -10.48
N SER A 27 2.80 -21.94 -10.09
CA SER A 27 3.50 -23.20 -10.16
C SER A 27 2.89 -24.23 -9.20
N GLU A 28 3.16 -25.53 -9.44
CA GLU A 28 2.74 -26.61 -8.53
C GLU A 28 3.27 -26.39 -7.11
N GLU A 29 4.50 -25.90 -6.95
CA GLU A 29 5.11 -25.56 -5.66
C GLU A 29 4.24 -24.52 -4.91
N TYR A 30 3.87 -23.43 -5.56
CA TYR A 30 3.07 -22.36 -4.93
C TYR A 30 1.63 -22.80 -4.66
N LEU A 31 1.07 -23.63 -5.53
CA LEU A 31 -0.26 -24.21 -5.31
C LEU A 31 -0.25 -25.16 -4.10
N SER A 32 0.83 -25.95 -3.92
CA SER A 32 1.03 -26.80 -2.76
C SER A 32 1.03 -26.02 -1.45
N VAL A 33 1.71 -24.85 -1.40
CA VAL A 33 1.71 -23.96 -0.23
C VAL A 33 0.27 -23.62 0.19
N LEU A 34 -0.59 -23.27 -0.78
CA LEU A 34 -2.00 -22.95 -0.50
C LEU A 34 -2.81 -24.19 -0.07
N LYS A 35 -2.66 -25.32 -0.77
CA LYS A 35 -3.38 -26.57 -0.48
C LYS A 35 -3.04 -27.12 0.92
N ASN A 36 -1.78 -26.99 1.33
CA ASN A 36 -1.29 -27.45 2.63
C ASN A 36 -1.47 -26.42 3.74
N ASN A 37 -1.95 -25.21 3.42
CA ASN A 37 -2.03 -24.06 4.35
C ASN A 37 -0.68 -23.82 5.05
N GLU A 38 0.40 -23.81 4.27
CA GLU A 38 1.74 -23.58 4.81
C GLU A 38 1.88 -22.14 5.33
N VAL A 39 2.40 -22.02 6.53
CA VAL A 39 2.65 -20.76 7.21
C VAL A 39 4.15 -20.63 7.52
N LEU A 40 4.57 -19.45 7.95
CA LEU A 40 5.93 -19.22 8.43
C LEU A 40 6.22 -20.17 9.62
N ASP A 41 7.22 -21.04 9.47
CA ASP A 41 7.63 -21.99 10.51
C ASP A 41 8.30 -21.29 11.70
N PHE A 42 8.33 -21.96 12.87
CA PHE A 42 8.84 -21.37 14.09
C PHE A 42 10.35 -21.09 14.07
N ASP A 43 11.14 -21.92 13.44
CA ASP A 43 12.59 -21.74 13.40
C ASP A 43 12.93 -20.54 12.52
N THR A 44 12.28 -20.42 11.37
CA THR A 44 12.40 -19.25 10.50
C THR A 44 11.93 -17.99 11.21
N ALA A 45 10.77 -18.01 11.87
CA ALA A 45 10.25 -16.86 12.61
C ALA A 45 11.20 -16.42 13.73
N ASN A 46 11.77 -17.37 14.49
CA ASN A 46 12.72 -17.09 15.56
C ASN A 46 14.07 -16.52 15.07
N ASN A 47 14.43 -16.81 13.81
CA ASN A 47 15.59 -16.20 13.16
C ASN A 47 15.30 -14.82 12.54
N MET A 48 14.03 -14.47 12.38
CA MET A 48 13.62 -13.16 11.82
C MET A 48 13.46 -12.08 12.87
N VAL A 49 12.97 -12.44 14.06
CA VAL A 49 12.62 -11.49 15.12
C VAL A 49 13.00 -12.10 16.48
N GLU A 50 13.38 -11.27 17.43
CA GLU A 50 13.73 -11.65 18.78
C GLU A 50 12.52 -12.10 19.61
N ASN A 51 12.71 -13.01 20.55
CA ASN A 51 11.72 -13.45 21.56
C ASN A 51 10.42 -14.02 20.96
N VAL A 52 10.51 -14.73 19.84
CA VAL A 52 9.35 -15.35 19.19
C VAL A 52 8.72 -16.42 20.07
N ILE A 53 7.40 -16.36 20.26
CA ILE A 53 6.58 -17.35 20.95
C ILE A 53 5.51 -17.97 20.05
N GLY A 54 5.38 -17.49 18.82
CA GLY A 54 4.38 -17.97 17.85
C GLY A 54 4.32 -17.10 16.61
N THR A 55 3.45 -17.47 15.67
CA THR A 55 3.13 -16.69 14.48
C THR A 55 1.70 -16.18 14.55
N PHE A 56 1.45 -14.98 14.01
CA PHE A 56 0.12 -14.38 13.93
C PHE A 56 -0.34 -14.37 12.46
N SER A 57 -1.45 -15.05 12.18
CA SER A 57 -1.98 -15.20 10.82
C SER A 57 -3.11 -14.23 10.51
N LEU A 58 -3.09 -13.65 9.32
CA LEU A 58 -4.17 -12.87 8.73
C LEU A 58 -4.77 -13.59 7.51
N PRO A 59 -6.06 -13.35 7.19
CA PRO A 59 -6.67 -13.90 5.98
C PRO A 59 -5.92 -13.47 4.72
N PHE A 60 -5.58 -14.44 3.86
CA PHE A 60 -5.02 -14.24 2.54
C PHE A 60 -6.08 -14.40 1.47
N SER A 61 -6.29 -13.40 0.64
CA SER A 61 -7.38 -13.31 -0.34
C SER A 61 -6.86 -12.78 -1.68
N ILE A 62 -7.71 -12.78 -2.72
CA ILE A 62 -7.36 -12.24 -4.04
C ILE A 62 -8.44 -11.32 -4.60
N VAL A 63 -8.01 -10.35 -5.38
CA VAL A 63 -8.82 -9.51 -6.26
C VAL A 63 -8.47 -9.85 -7.71
N PRO A 64 -9.27 -10.67 -8.40
CA PRO A 64 -9.04 -11.02 -9.80
C PRO A 64 -9.54 -9.94 -10.76
N ASN A 65 -9.18 -10.07 -12.04
CA ASN A 65 -9.57 -9.19 -13.14
C ASN A 65 -9.20 -7.71 -12.90
N PHE A 66 -8.09 -7.45 -12.25
CA PHE A 66 -7.60 -6.11 -11.97
C PHE A 66 -6.70 -5.63 -13.12
N VAL A 67 -7.11 -4.57 -13.84
CA VAL A 67 -6.44 -4.14 -15.08
C VAL A 67 -5.61 -2.89 -14.82
N VAL A 68 -4.28 -3.00 -15.00
CA VAL A 68 -3.32 -1.89 -14.92
C VAL A 68 -2.48 -1.89 -16.21
N ASP A 69 -2.37 -0.76 -16.86
CA ASP A 69 -1.59 -0.56 -18.10
C ASP A 69 -1.86 -1.63 -19.19
N ASN A 70 -3.14 -1.95 -19.37
CA ASN A 70 -3.68 -2.95 -20.30
C ASN A 70 -3.29 -4.41 -19.97
N LYS A 71 -2.73 -4.69 -18.78
CA LYS A 71 -2.47 -6.03 -18.29
C LYS A 71 -3.45 -6.40 -17.18
N GLU A 72 -3.92 -7.64 -17.21
CA GLU A 72 -4.79 -8.19 -16.18
C GLU A 72 -3.98 -8.86 -15.08
N TYR A 73 -4.29 -8.58 -13.82
CA TYR A 73 -3.64 -9.11 -12.65
C TYR A 73 -4.63 -9.79 -11.71
N VAL A 74 -4.13 -10.77 -10.97
CA VAL A 74 -4.79 -11.34 -9.77
C VAL A 74 -4.04 -10.78 -8.57
N VAL A 75 -4.63 -9.78 -7.91
CA VAL A 75 -3.95 -9.04 -6.85
C VAL A 75 -4.16 -9.70 -5.50
N PRO A 76 -3.09 -10.11 -4.79
CA PRO A 76 -3.17 -10.69 -3.46
C PRO A 76 -3.47 -9.64 -2.40
N PHE A 77 -4.24 -10.02 -1.38
CA PHE A 77 -4.63 -9.19 -0.25
C PHE A 77 -4.42 -9.93 1.07
N VAL A 78 -3.80 -9.30 2.03
CA VAL A 78 -3.73 -9.73 3.43
C VAL A 78 -4.43 -8.69 4.29
N THR A 79 -5.57 -9.04 4.88
CA THR A 79 -6.35 -8.11 5.71
C THR A 79 -7.33 -8.87 6.61
N GLU A 80 -7.62 -8.31 7.79
CA GLU A 80 -8.62 -8.80 8.72
C GLU A 80 -9.98 -8.10 8.55
N GLU A 81 -10.01 -6.93 7.88
CA GLU A 81 -11.21 -6.10 7.79
C GLU A 81 -12.19 -6.65 6.75
N PRO A 82 -13.44 -6.93 7.14
CA PRO A 82 -14.46 -7.36 6.19
C PRO A 82 -14.75 -6.30 5.13
N SER A 83 -15.15 -6.72 3.94
CA SER A 83 -15.54 -5.91 2.78
C SER A 83 -14.39 -5.27 1.99
N VAL A 84 -13.17 -5.18 2.49
CA VAL A 84 -12.03 -4.57 1.79
C VAL A 84 -11.80 -5.23 0.43
N VAL A 85 -11.67 -6.56 0.41
CA VAL A 85 -11.47 -7.34 -0.82
C VAL A 85 -12.64 -7.21 -1.79
N ALA A 86 -13.88 -7.31 -1.28
CA ALA A 86 -15.09 -7.20 -2.10
C ALA A 86 -15.24 -5.79 -2.69
N ALA A 87 -14.93 -4.74 -1.92
CA ALA A 87 -14.97 -3.35 -2.34
C ALA A 87 -13.96 -3.09 -3.48
N CYS A 88 -12.71 -3.52 -3.29
CA CYS A 88 -11.67 -3.41 -4.32
C CYS A 88 -12.03 -4.19 -5.59
N SER A 89 -12.55 -5.42 -5.45
CA SER A 89 -12.99 -6.24 -6.58
C SER A 89 -14.11 -5.57 -7.39
N ASN A 90 -15.07 -4.94 -6.71
CA ASN A 90 -16.17 -4.23 -7.38
C ASN A 90 -15.66 -3.00 -8.13
N ALA A 91 -14.86 -2.16 -7.49
CA ALA A 91 -14.27 -0.98 -8.13
C ALA A 91 -13.33 -1.36 -9.27
N GLY A 92 -12.46 -2.36 -9.07
CA GLY A 92 -11.57 -2.89 -10.10
C GLY A 92 -12.33 -3.35 -11.35
N LYS A 93 -13.48 -4.03 -11.16
CA LYS A 93 -14.35 -4.44 -12.27
C LYS A 93 -14.96 -3.26 -13.01
N ILE A 94 -15.40 -2.21 -12.30
CA ILE A 94 -15.93 -0.98 -12.93
C ILE A 94 -14.84 -0.32 -13.78
N VAL A 95 -13.64 -0.17 -13.21
CA VAL A 95 -12.50 0.45 -13.90
C VAL A 95 -12.02 -0.41 -15.07
N ALA A 96 -11.94 -1.73 -14.91
CA ALA A 96 -11.57 -2.65 -15.98
C ALA A 96 -12.52 -2.55 -17.20
N LYS A 97 -13.85 -2.45 -16.94
CA LYS A 97 -14.86 -2.22 -17.99
C LYS A 97 -14.65 -0.87 -18.70
N SER A 98 -14.00 0.07 -18.05
CA SER A 98 -13.74 1.44 -18.52
C SER A 98 -12.33 1.64 -19.09
N GLY A 99 -11.58 0.57 -19.34
CA GLY A 99 -10.23 0.62 -19.93
C GLY A 99 -9.08 0.40 -18.97
N GLY A 100 -9.35 0.13 -17.67
CA GLY A 100 -8.35 -0.13 -16.65
C GLY A 100 -7.72 1.13 -16.06
N PHE A 101 -6.78 0.91 -15.14
CA PHE A 101 -5.92 1.97 -14.59
C PHE A 101 -4.77 2.24 -15.56
N LYS A 102 -4.34 3.51 -15.60
CA LYS A 102 -3.11 3.95 -16.28
C LYS A 102 -2.17 4.51 -15.24
N THR A 103 -0.91 4.10 -15.30
CA THR A 103 0.08 4.49 -14.30
C THR A 103 1.29 5.16 -14.92
N GLU A 104 1.95 5.98 -14.12
CA GLU A 104 3.21 6.63 -14.45
C GLU A 104 4.12 6.60 -13.23
N VAL A 105 5.28 5.97 -13.37
CA VAL A 105 6.34 6.02 -12.36
C VAL A 105 7.19 7.24 -12.64
N LEU A 106 7.00 8.32 -11.85
CA LEU A 106 7.64 9.61 -12.07
C LEU A 106 9.13 9.58 -11.72
N ASP A 107 9.46 8.94 -10.60
CA ASP A 107 10.85 8.72 -10.17
C ASP A 107 10.90 7.49 -9.26
N ARG A 108 12.10 6.92 -9.08
CA ARG A 108 12.34 5.78 -8.20
C ARG A 108 13.70 5.90 -7.54
N LYS A 109 13.81 6.85 -6.63
CA LYS A 109 15.00 7.07 -5.82
C LYS A 109 14.61 7.22 -4.37
N MET A 110 15.50 6.86 -3.48
CA MET A 110 15.35 7.06 -2.05
C MET A 110 16.20 8.22 -1.59
N VAL A 111 15.79 8.83 -0.48
CA VAL A 111 16.45 9.95 0.14
C VAL A 111 16.83 9.57 1.57
N GLY A 112 18.06 9.88 1.95
CA GLY A 112 18.47 9.85 3.34
C GLY A 112 19.23 11.14 3.67
N HIS A 113 19.58 11.33 4.93
CA HIS A 113 20.24 12.56 5.34
C HIS A 113 21.30 12.33 6.42
N VAL A 114 22.29 13.21 6.40
CA VAL A 114 23.21 13.44 7.54
C VAL A 114 22.87 14.81 8.12
N ALA A 115 22.53 14.84 9.40
CA ALA A 115 22.29 16.08 10.14
C ALA A 115 23.54 16.47 10.92
N LEU A 116 24.00 17.71 10.73
CA LEU A 116 25.14 18.27 11.42
C LEU A 116 24.72 19.49 12.25
N TYR A 117 25.39 19.73 13.34
CA TYR A 117 25.17 20.85 14.25
C TYR A 117 26.49 21.40 14.78
N ASN A 118 26.45 22.45 15.60
CA ASN A 118 27.62 23.12 16.18
C ASN A 118 28.58 23.66 15.09
N ILE A 119 28.01 24.35 14.11
CA ILE A 119 28.72 24.87 12.92
C ILE A 119 28.89 26.40 13.10
N ALA A 120 30.10 26.88 13.03
CA ALA A 120 30.38 28.30 13.27
C ALA A 120 29.89 29.24 12.15
N ASP A 121 30.04 28.81 10.89
CA ASP A 121 29.54 29.51 9.70
C ASP A 121 28.81 28.54 8.79
N THR A 122 27.49 28.60 8.84
CA THR A 122 26.63 27.69 8.04
C THR A 122 26.69 28.00 6.55
N HIS A 123 26.93 29.26 6.16
CA HIS A 123 27.02 29.64 4.75
C HIS A 123 28.31 29.09 4.10
N GLU A 124 29.45 29.31 4.73
CA GLU A 124 30.73 28.79 4.26
C GLU A 124 30.73 27.24 4.25
N ALA A 125 30.16 26.62 5.27
CA ALA A 125 30.02 25.14 5.34
C ALA A 125 29.20 24.58 4.19
N VAL A 126 28.06 25.20 3.84
CA VAL A 126 27.23 24.80 2.69
C VAL A 126 28.02 24.93 1.39
N GLU A 127 28.76 26.01 1.19
CA GLU A 127 29.58 26.18 -0.02
C GLU A 127 30.66 25.09 -0.14
N ARG A 128 31.38 24.75 0.94
CA ARG A 128 32.37 23.67 0.98
C ARG A 128 31.77 22.32 0.65
N ILE A 129 30.57 22.01 1.18
CA ILE A 129 29.83 20.77 0.86
C ILE A 129 29.50 20.71 -0.63
N LEU A 130 28.92 21.80 -1.18
CA LEU A 130 28.52 21.83 -2.59
C LEU A 130 29.72 21.75 -3.55
N GLN A 131 30.85 22.39 -3.22
CA GLN A 131 32.09 22.26 -3.97
C GLN A 131 32.68 20.85 -3.93
N SER A 132 32.40 20.08 -2.84
CA SER A 132 32.88 18.72 -2.66
C SER A 132 31.88 17.65 -3.11
N LYS A 133 30.80 18.03 -3.78
CA LYS A 133 29.67 17.15 -4.14
C LYS A 133 30.09 15.86 -4.85
N ASP A 134 30.94 15.97 -5.87
CA ASP A 134 31.41 14.82 -6.65
C ASP A 134 32.22 13.84 -5.80
N LEU A 135 33.04 14.36 -4.89
CA LEU A 135 33.82 13.54 -3.96
C LEU A 135 32.89 12.81 -2.97
N LEU A 136 31.88 13.50 -2.43
CA LEU A 136 30.90 12.92 -1.50
C LEU A 136 30.07 11.83 -2.19
N LEU A 137 29.62 12.04 -3.43
CA LEU A 137 28.90 11.04 -4.21
C LEU A 137 29.79 9.80 -4.44
N LYS A 138 31.05 9.99 -4.78
CA LYS A 138 32.01 8.90 -4.93
C LYS A 138 32.21 8.14 -3.62
N THR A 139 32.37 8.85 -2.50
CA THR A 139 32.52 8.22 -1.16
C THR A 139 31.30 7.39 -0.81
N ALA A 140 30.08 7.87 -1.09
CA ALA A 140 28.85 7.11 -0.90
C ALA A 140 28.82 5.84 -1.75
N ASP A 141 29.19 5.92 -3.02
CA ASP A 141 29.22 4.78 -3.94
C ASP A 141 30.27 3.74 -3.56
N GLU A 142 31.45 4.18 -3.11
CA GLU A 142 32.51 3.30 -2.60
C GLU A 142 32.11 2.53 -1.34
N ALA A 143 31.19 3.08 -0.52
CA ALA A 143 30.66 2.41 0.66
C ALA A 143 29.69 1.25 0.32
N TYR A 144 29.09 1.26 -0.88
CA TYR A 144 28.16 0.20 -1.30
C TYR A 144 28.35 -0.19 -2.78
N PRO A 145 29.51 -0.76 -3.15
CA PRO A 145 29.89 -0.99 -4.56
C PRO A 145 28.98 -1.98 -5.29
N SER A 146 28.27 -2.86 -4.58
CA SER A 146 27.41 -3.85 -5.21
C SER A 146 26.18 -3.25 -5.90
N ILE A 147 25.66 -2.10 -5.47
CA ILE A 147 24.57 -1.41 -6.16
C ILE A 147 25.06 -0.66 -7.36
N VAL A 148 26.26 -0.05 -7.26
CA VAL A 148 26.91 0.65 -8.36
C VAL A 148 27.20 -0.29 -9.52
N ALA A 149 27.71 -1.49 -9.23
CA ALA A 149 27.96 -2.52 -10.23
C ALA A 149 26.70 -2.97 -11.00
N ARG A 150 25.51 -2.77 -10.40
CA ARG A 150 24.20 -3.06 -11.02
C ARG A 150 23.58 -1.85 -11.72
N GLY A 151 24.25 -0.69 -11.71
CA GLY A 151 23.78 0.55 -12.35
C GLY A 151 23.01 1.50 -11.44
N GLY A 152 22.82 1.17 -10.17
CA GLY A 152 22.26 2.04 -9.12
C GLY A 152 23.34 2.91 -8.48
N GLY A 153 23.09 3.38 -7.23
CA GLY A 153 24.03 4.16 -6.42
C GLY A 153 23.62 5.62 -6.23
N ALA A 154 24.54 6.42 -5.69
CA ALA A 154 24.33 7.83 -5.41
C ALA A 154 24.10 8.64 -6.69
N ARG A 155 23.16 9.58 -6.65
CA ARG A 155 22.78 10.38 -7.82
C ARG A 155 22.89 11.87 -7.59
N ASP A 156 22.60 12.32 -6.38
CA ASP A 156 22.59 13.75 -6.07
C ASP A 156 22.78 14.02 -4.58
N ILE A 157 23.21 15.24 -4.26
CA ILE A 157 23.26 15.79 -2.91
C ILE A 157 22.55 17.14 -2.90
N GLU A 158 21.62 17.31 -1.97
CA GLU A 158 20.96 18.56 -1.66
C GLU A 158 21.33 18.98 -0.22
N VAL A 159 21.44 20.29 0.04
CA VAL A 159 21.79 20.80 1.36
C VAL A 159 20.74 21.81 1.81
N LYS A 160 20.33 21.73 3.08
CA LYS A 160 19.45 22.71 3.70
C LYS A 160 20.00 23.14 5.05
N VAL A 161 19.83 24.41 5.37
CA VAL A 161 20.02 24.94 6.73
C VAL A 161 18.64 25.04 7.37
N LEU A 162 18.49 24.43 8.55
CA LEU A 162 17.26 24.44 9.34
C LEU A 162 17.58 24.99 10.73
N SER A 163 16.65 25.74 11.32
CA SER A 163 16.82 26.29 12.67
C SER A 163 15.59 25.95 13.52
N GLU A 164 15.82 25.48 14.74
CA GLU A 164 14.77 25.22 15.72
C GLU A 164 15.29 25.60 17.11
N ASP A 165 14.53 26.38 17.85
CA ASP A 165 14.83 26.84 19.21
C ASP A 165 16.29 27.41 19.37
N GLY A 166 16.75 28.16 18.35
CA GLY A 166 18.09 28.77 18.36
C GLY A 166 19.24 27.81 18.05
N THR A 167 18.94 26.58 17.63
CA THR A 167 19.93 25.62 17.15
C THR A 167 19.87 25.53 15.63
N ASP A 168 21.00 25.77 14.96
CA ASP A 168 21.13 25.59 13.53
C ASP A 168 21.63 24.20 13.19
N PHE A 169 21.00 23.60 12.16
CA PHE A 169 21.38 22.33 11.58
C PHE A 169 21.71 22.50 10.11
N ILE A 170 22.82 21.93 9.64
CA ILE A 170 23.01 21.66 8.22
C ILE A 170 22.56 20.21 7.98
N VAL A 171 21.60 20.05 7.07
CA VAL A 171 21.10 18.74 6.67
C VAL A 171 21.52 18.46 5.24
N VAL A 172 22.34 17.43 5.06
CA VAL A 172 22.83 16.97 3.76
C VAL A 172 22.00 15.78 3.34
N TYR A 173 21.18 15.94 2.31
CA TYR A 173 20.35 14.88 1.74
C TYR A 173 21.10 14.17 0.62
N LEU A 174 21.23 12.85 0.72
CA LEU A 174 21.75 11.99 -0.33
C LEU A 174 20.58 11.33 -1.08
N ILE A 175 20.58 11.44 -2.39
CA ILE A 175 19.58 10.85 -3.29
C ILE A 175 20.22 9.65 -3.97
N VAL A 176 19.61 8.45 -3.78
CA VAL A 176 20.15 7.16 -4.22
C VAL A 176 19.16 6.42 -5.09
N ASP A 177 19.64 5.91 -6.22
CA ASP A 177 18.92 4.94 -7.04
C ASP A 177 19.12 3.55 -6.45
N THR A 178 18.07 2.99 -5.87
CA THR A 178 18.09 1.68 -5.20
C THR A 178 17.66 0.52 -6.10
N LEU A 179 17.36 0.78 -7.36
CA LEU A 179 16.86 -0.18 -8.35
C LEU A 179 15.63 -0.95 -7.82
N GLU A 180 15.76 -2.27 -7.69
CA GLU A 180 14.67 -3.17 -7.28
C GLU A 180 14.46 -3.25 -5.76
N ALA A 181 15.38 -2.68 -4.96
CA ALA A 181 15.29 -2.68 -3.51
C ALA A 181 14.60 -1.41 -2.97
N MET A 182 14.07 -1.47 -1.75
CA MET A 182 13.69 -0.27 -0.99
C MET A 182 14.95 0.49 -0.54
N GLY A 183 15.99 -0.23 -0.11
CA GLY A 183 17.34 0.27 0.05
C GLY A 183 17.70 0.82 1.43
N ALA A 184 16.95 0.52 2.50
CA ALA A 184 17.19 1.08 3.84
C ALA A 184 18.63 0.89 4.34
N ASN A 185 19.10 -0.37 4.38
CA ASN A 185 20.45 -0.68 4.87
C ASN A 185 21.54 -0.10 3.96
N MET A 186 21.31 -0.12 2.65
CA MET A 186 22.23 0.46 1.66
C MET A 186 22.40 1.96 1.89
N LEU A 187 21.27 2.68 2.01
CA LEU A 187 21.28 4.11 2.23
C LEU A 187 21.97 4.48 3.54
N ASN A 188 21.66 3.76 4.62
CA ASN A 188 22.28 3.99 5.93
C ASN A 188 23.80 3.80 5.85
N THR A 189 24.28 2.73 5.18
CA THR A 189 25.73 2.48 4.98
C THR A 189 26.39 3.64 4.22
N MET A 190 25.77 4.11 3.12
CA MET A 190 26.28 5.23 2.33
C MET A 190 26.34 6.52 3.15
N LEU A 191 25.27 6.82 3.91
CA LEU A 191 25.18 8.03 4.74
C LEU A 191 26.18 8.02 5.90
N GLU A 192 26.37 6.87 6.55
CA GLU A 192 27.36 6.70 7.61
C GLU A 192 28.78 6.96 7.10
N ALA A 193 29.09 6.54 5.88
CA ALA A 193 30.40 6.78 5.25
C ALA A 193 30.67 8.27 4.98
N LEU A 194 29.62 9.08 4.80
CA LEU A 194 29.76 10.52 4.56
C LEU A 194 30.06 11.33 5.83
N LYS A 195 29.80 10.81 7.03
CA LYS A 195 29.88 11.56 8.30
C LYS A 195 31.24 12.24 8.48
N VAL A 196 32.34 11.49 8.38
CA VAL A 196 33.70 12.01 8.61
C VAL A 196 34.06 13.14 7.63
N SER A 197 33.74 12.94 6.35
CA SER A 197 34.00 13.97 5.33
C SER A 197 33.16 15.23 5.60
N LEU A 198 31.90 15.08 5.99
CA LEU A 198 31.01 16.20 6.28
C LEU A 198 31.42 16.95 7.56
N GLU A 199 31.85 16.27 8.61
CA GLU A 199 32.41 16.90 9.81
C GLU A 199 33.65 17.71 9.48
N THR A 200 34.54 17.18 8.62
CA THR A 200 35.74 17.92 8.16
C THR A 200 35.38 19.16 7.34
N LEU A 201 34.39 19.06 6.44
CA LEU A 201 33.97 20.18 5.59
C LEU A 201 33.25 21.29 6.36
N THR A 202 32.51 20.93 7.41
CA THR A 202 31.67 21.89 8.14
C THR A 202 32.31 22.37 9.43
N GLU A 203 33.37 21.71 9.90
CA GLU A 203 33.93 21.87 11.27
C GLU A 203 32.87 21.66 12.36
N GLY A 204 31.76 21.01 12.02
CA GLY A 204 30.64 20.67 12.90
C GLY A 204 30.66 19.23 13.35
N ILE A 205 29.57 18.81 13.98
CA ILE A 205 29.40 17.46 14.53
C ILE A 205 28.22 16.78 13.85
N ALA A 206 28.42 15.56 13.34
CA ALA A 206 27.36 14.75 12.76
C ALA A 206 26.48 14.15 13.88
N LEU A 207 25.25 14.60 13.96
CA LEU A 207 24.26 14.10 14.93
C LEU A 207 23.75 12.71 14.56
N MET A 208 23.35 12.51 13.32
CA MET A 208 22.82 11.25 12.81
C MET A 208 22.97 11.15 11.30
N ALA A 209 22.94 9.88 10.82
CA ALA A 209 22.91 9.54 9.40
C ALA A 209 21.89 8.42 9.20
N ILE A 210 20.76 8.72 8.51
CA ILE A 210 19.64 7.79 8.38
C ILE A 210 18.83 8.06 7.12
N LEU A 211 18.21 7.02 6.56
CA LEU A 211 17.21 7.19 5.49
C LEU A 211 16.00 8.02 5.95
N SER A 212 15.32 8.62 5.00
CA SER A 212 13.99 9.21 5.24
C SER A 212 12.89 8.34 4.64
N ASN A 213 11.85 8.07 5.43
CA ASN A 213 10.63 7.45 4.90
C ASN A 213 9.77 8.43 4.08
N TYR A 214 10.05 9.74 4.10
CA TYR A 214 9.37 10.69 3.23
C TYR A 214 9.90 10.59 1.78
N ALA A 215 9.51 9.51 1.10
CA ALA A 215 10.07 9.06 -0.18
C ALA A 215 9.55 9.85 -1.38
N THR A 216 9.67 11.18 -1.36
CA THR A 216 9.19 12.08 -2.43
C THR A 216 9.94 11.94 -3.76
N ARG A 217 11.01 11.17 -3.80
CA ARG A 217 11.75 10.79 -5.02
C ARG A 217 11.40 9.38 -5.51
N SER A 218 10.26 8.81 -5.03
CA SER A 218 9.73 7.51 -5.46
C SER A 218 8.23 7.60 -5.70
N LEU A 219 7.81 8.53 -6.55
CA LEU A 219 6.42 8.85 -6.80
C LEU A 219 5.83 8.02 -7.95
N VAL A 220 4.62 7.56 -7.72
CA VAL A 220 3.81 6.86 -8.74
C VAL A 220 2.43 7.50 -8.80
N THR A 221 1.97 7.77 -10.02
CA THR A 221 0.61 8.24 -10.31
C THR A 221 -0.22 7.12 -10.88
N ALA A 222 -1.45 6.94 -10.40
CA ALA A 222 -2.46 6.10 -11.03
C ALA A 222 -3.68 6.95 -11.39
N LYS A 223 -4.25 6.69 -12.60
CA LYS A 223 -5.43 7.37 -13.15
C LYS A 223 -6.42 6.36 -13.68
N CYS A 224 -7.71 6.74 -13.65
CA CYS A 224 -8.75 6.03 -14.39
C CYS A 224 -9.81 7.04 -14.89
N ALA A 225 -10.47 6.66 -15.98
CA ALA A 225 -11.56 7.44 -16.57
C ALA A 225 -12.78 6.53 -16.71
N ILE A 226 -13.87 6.84 -16.01
CA ILE A 226 -15.05 5.97 -15.90
C ILE A 226 -16.23 6.68 -16.55
N PRO A 227 -16.77 6.19 -17.67
CA PRO A 227 -18.03 6.68 -18.21
C PRO A 227 -19.14 6.63 -17.16
N PHE A 228 -19.96 7.67 -17.06
CA PHE A 228 -21.00 7.76 -16.03
C PHE A 228 -21.93 6.53 -16.04
N GLU A 229 -22.26 6.00 -17.21
CA GLU A 229 -23.08 4.79 -17.34
C GLU A 229 -22.47 3.54 -16.67
N ASN A 230 -21.15 3.48 -16.55
CA ASN A 230 -20.46 2.35 -15.89
C ASN A 230 -20.54 2.41 -14.38
N LEU A 231 -20.96 3.55 -13.79
CA LEU A 231 -21.19 3.67 -12.33
C LEU A 231 -22.55 3.08 -11.88
N GLY A 232 -23.48 2.82 -12.80
CA GLY A 232 -24.80 2.26 -12.52
C GLY A 232 -25.95 3.11 -13.07
N GLU A 233 -27.19 2.77 -12.72
CA GLU A 233 -28.41 3.43 -13.24
C GLU A 233 -28.44 4.95 -13.02
N ASN A 234 -27.92 5.44 -11.90
CA ASN A 234 -27.82 6.87 -11.58
C ASN A 234 -26.38 7.38 -11.72
N GLY A 235 -25.66 6.92 -12.77
CA GLY A 235 -24.21 7.11 -12.89
C GLY A 235 -23.77 8.57 -12.88
N GLU A 236 -24.47 9.47 -13.57
CA GLU A 236 -24.15 10.92 -13.55
C GLU A 236 -24.34 11.54 -12.16
N TYR A 237 -25.43 11.21 -11.48
CA TYR A 237 -25.69 11.66 -10.11
C TYR A 237 -24.61 11.18 -9.15
N LEU A 238 -24.23 9.89 -9.26
CA LEU A 238 -23.15 9.31 -8.43
C LEU A 238 -21.80 9.97 -8.72
N ALA A 239 -21.46 10.20 -9.99
CA ALA A 239 -20.21 10.87 -10.39
C ALA A 239 -20.08 12.25 -9.76
N LYS A 240 -21.13 13.09 -9.84
CA LYS A 240 -21.15 14.42 -9.24
C LYS A 240 -20.98 14.37 -7.72
N ARG A 241 -21.58 13.41 -7.06
CA ARG A 241 -21.46 13.25 -5.60
C ARG A 241 -20.10 12.71 -5.19
N ILE A 242 -19.47 11.83 -5.97
CA ILE A 242 -18.11 11.37 -5.74
C ILE A 242 -17.13 12.55 -5.87
N GLU A 243 -17.30 13.41 -6.88
CA GLU A 243 -16.51 14.63 -7.00
C GLU A 243 -16.66 15.54 -5.79
N LEU A 244 -17.89 15.80 -5.32
CA LEU A 244 -18.13 16.60 -4.12
C LEU A 244 -17.50 15.98 -2.87
N ALA A 245 -17.59 14.66 -2.70
CA ALA A 245 -16.98 13.96 -1.58
C ALA A 245 -15.44 14.01 -1.62
N SER A 246 -14.84 14.01 -2.82
CA SER A 246 -13.42 14.24 -3.01
C SER A 246 -13.02 15.67 -2.63
N LYS A 247 -13.77 16.68 -3.06
CA LYS A 247 -13.57 18.08 -2.66
C LYS A 247 -13.69 18.26 -1.15
N PHE A 248 -14.66 17.60 -0.52
CA PHE A 248 -14.83 17.63 0.95
C PHE A 248 -13.63 17.03 1.68
N ALA A 249 -13.03 15.94 1.18
CA ALA A 249 -11.81 15.37 1.74
C ALA A 249 -10.55 16.28 1.58
N LYS A 250 -10.57 17.22 0.64
CA LYS A 250 -9.54 18.27 0.52
C LYS A 250 -9.77 19.42 1.52
N ALA A 251 -11.00 19.67 1.90
CA ALA A 251 -11.38 20.80 2.74
C ALA A 251 -11.29 20.53 4.24
N ASP A 252 -11.69 19.31 4.67
CA ASP A 252 -11.84 18.92 6.07
C ASP A 252 -10.85 17.83 6.49
N VAL A 253 -10.09 18.10 7.56
CA VAL A 253 -9.05 17.19 8.07
C VAL A 253 -9.64 15.88 8.63
N TYR A 254 -10.79 15.94 9.33
CA TYR A 254 -11.47 14.74 9.84
C TYR A 254 -11.91 13.82 8.70
N ARG A 255 -12.46 14.44 7.63
CA ARG A 255 -12.83 13.67 6.44
C ARG A 255 -11.60 13.13 5.73
N ALA A 256 -10.54 13.92 5.62
CA ALA A 256 -9.27 13.52 4.99
C ALA A 256 -8.66 12.28 5.67
N ALA A 257 -8.62 12.26 7.00
CA ALA A 257 -8.09 11.12 7.75
C ALA A 257 -8.83 9.80 7.43
N THR A 258 -10.17 9.85 7.42
CA THR A 258 -10.98 8.66 7.08
C THR A 258 -10.92 8.32 5.59
N HIS A 259 -10.80 9.32 4.72
CA HIS A 259 -10.63 9.14 3.27
C HIS A 259 -9.31 8.41 2.96
N ASN A 260 -8.22 8.83 3.58
CA ASN A 260 -6.90 8.25 3.40
C ASN A 260 -6.84 6.84 4.02
N LYS A 261 -7.38 6.63 5.24
CA LYS A 261 -7.48 5.27 5.83
C LYS A 261 -8.20 4.31 4.88
N GLY A 262 -9.27 4.77 4.20
CA GLY A 262 -9.96 3.98 3.20
C GLY A 262 -9.10 3.59 1.99
N ILE A 263 -8.19 4.46 1.55
CA ILE A 263 -7.17 4.16 0.51
C ILE A 263 -6.22 3.07 1.01
N PHE A 264 -5.74 3.21 2.26
CA PHE A 264 -4.78 2.30 2.86
C PHE A 264 -5.34 0.92 3.19
N ASN A 265 -6.65 0.76 3.35
CA ASN A 265 -7.26 -0.57 3.43
C ASN A 265 -6.83 -1.47 2.25
N GLY A 266 -6.71 -0.91 1.05
CA GLY A 266 -6.24 -1.64 -0.12
C GLY A 266 -4.71 -1.67 -0.23
N ILE A 267 -4.04 -0.54 -0.06
CA ILE A 267 -2.58 -0.42 -0.18
C ILE A 267 -1.88 -1.37 0.78
N ASP A 268 -2.19 -1.29 2.08
CA ASP A 268 -1.55 -2.12 3.11
C ASP A 268 -1.80 -3.60 2.88
N SER A 269 -3.02 -3.96 2.44
CA SER A 269 -3.34 -5.35 2.12
C SER A 269 -2.40 -5.95 1.07
N VAL A 270 -2.02 -5.19 0.03
CA VAL A 270 -1.10 -5.66 -1.02
C VAL A 270 0.36 -5.55 -0.58
N VAL A 271 0.71 -4.48 0.14
CA VAL A 271 2.07 -4.27 0.65
C VAL A 271 2.46 -5.39 1.62
N ILE A 272 1.58 -5.76 2.56
CA ILE A 272 1.76 -6.89 3.48
C ILE A 272 1.85 -8.21 2.69
N ALA A 273 0.91 -8.45 1.77
CA ALA A 273 0.89 -9.66 0.95
C ALA A 273 2.18 -9.85 0.14
N SER A 274 2.79 -8.75 -0.32
CA SER A 274 4.04 -8.77 -1.09
C SER A 274 5.32 -8.77 -0.24
N GLY A 275 5.19 -8.78 1.09
CA GLY A 275 6.32 -8.82 2.04
C GLY A 275 7.08 -7.49 2.14
N ASN A 276 6.45 -6.39 1.76
CA ASN A 276 7.00 -5.05 1.84
C ASN A 276 6.71 -4.37 3.19
N ASP A 277 7.41 -3.29 3.51
CA ASP A 277 7.25 -2.54 4.75
C ASP A 277 6.06 -1.57 4.65
N TRP A 278 4.89 -2.02 5.13
CA TRP A 278 3.66 -1.23 5.15
C TRP A 278 3.78 0.03 6.03
N ARG A 279 4.58 0.00 7.11
CA ARG A 279 4.77 1.17 7.99
C ARG A 279 5.55 2.28 7.30
N ALA A 280 6.56 1.92 6.50
CA ALA A 280 7.30 2.88 5.69
C ALA A 280 6.41 3.53 4.62
N ILE A 281 5.53 2.74 3.97
CA ILE A 281 4.56 3.24 2.98
C ILE A 281 3.53 4.17 3.63
N GLU A 282 2.95 3.76 4.79
CA GLU A 282 2.04 4.62 5.55
C GLU A 282 2.71 5.95 5.93
N ALA A 283 3.90 5.91 6.53
CA ALA A 283 4.63 7.11 6.93
C ALA A 283 4.90 8.05 5.73
N ALA A 284 5.34 7.50 4.60
CA ALA A 284 5.59 8.25 3.39
C ALA A 284 4.33 8.98 2.88
N CYS A 285 3.23 8.24 2.75
CA CYS A 285 2.01 8.75 2.15
C CYS A 285 1.24 9.70 3.09
N GLN A 286 1.18 9.41 4.40
CA GLN A 286 0.56 10.30 5.37
C GLN A 286 1.30 11.63 5.47
N SER A 287 2.64 11.61 5.44
CA SER A 287 3.45 12.82 5.33
C SER A 287 3.21 13.54 4.00
N TYR A 288 3.07 12.80 2.89
CA TYR A 288 2.79 13.39 1.57
C TYR A 288 1.41 14.05 1.50
N ALA A 289 0.46 13.64 2.33
CA ALA A 289 -0.85 14.28 2.45
C ALA A 289 -0.76 15.73 2.97
N THR A 290 0.38 16.12 3.56
CA THR A 290 0.64 17.49 4.06
C THR A 290 1.49 18.36 3.13
N LYS A 291 1.86 17.87 1.95
CA LYS A 291 2.80 18.54 1.02
C LYS A 291 2.43 19.97 0.65
N ASP A 292 1.14 20.29 0.69
CA ASP A 292 0.60 21.62 0.36
C ASP A 292 0.31 22.47 1.63
N GLY A 293 0.96 22.15 2.75
CA GLY A 293 0.88 22.88 4.02
C GLY A 293 -0.29 22.49 4.92
N LYS A 294 -1.18 21.59 4.50
CA LYS A 294 -2.27 21.03 5.33
C LYS A 294 -2.52 19.57 4.98
N TYR A 295 -2.96 18.80 5.98
CA TYR A 295 -3.37 17.41 5.76
C TYR A 295 -4.66 17.36 4.96
N GLN A 296 -4.68 16.60 3.86
CA GLN A 296 -5.80 16.50 2.93
C GLN A 296 -5.93 15.11 2.29
N GLY A 297 -7.07 14.85 1.64
CA GLY A 297 -7.29 13.61 0.89
C GLY A 297 -6.27 13.42 -0.23
N LEU A 298 -5.72 12.22 -0.33
CA LEU A 298 -4.64 11.86 -1.27
C LEU A 298 -5.11 11.66 -2.71
N SER A 299 -6.39 11.34 -2.91
CA SER A 299 -6.98 11.16 -4.25
C SER A 299 -7.79 12.38 -4.69
N THR A 300 -7.99 12.49 -6.00
CA THR A 300 -8.84 13.51 -6.61
C THR A 300 -9.80 12.84 -7.60
N TRP A 301 -11.09 13.21 -7.50
CA TRP A 301 -12.12 12.82 -8.44
C TRP A 301 -12.77 14.06 -9.03
N ARG A 302 -12.90 14.10 -10.37
CA ARG A 302 -13.53 15.20 -11.11
C ARG A 302 -14.40 14.69 -12.24
N CYS A 303 -15.51 15.34 -12.49
CA CYS A 303 -16.36 15.09 -13.65
C CYS A 303 -15.85 15.88 -14.85
N ASP A 304 -15.77 15.20 -15.99
CA ASP A 304 -15.73 15.84 -17.29
C ASP A 304 -17.13 15.73 -17.91
N ASP A 305 -17.84 16.85 -17.91
CA ASP A 305 -19.24 16.91 -18.33
C ASP A 305 -19.43 16.88 -19.84
N GLU A 306 -18.40 17.25 -20.61
CA GLU A 306 -18.45 17.24 -22.06
C GLU A 306 -18.46 15.80 -22.61
N VAL A 307 -17.58 14.95 -22.05
CA VAL A 307 -17.48 13.55 -22.45
C VAL A 307 -18.16 12.57 -21.51
N LYS A 308 -18.86 13.07 -20.47
CA LYS A 308 -19.62 12.28 -19.48
C LYS A 308 -18.77 11.22 -18.76
N VAL A 309 -17.61 11.61 -18.26
CA VAL A 309 -16.64 10.73 -17.62
C VAL A 309 -16.29 11.23 -16.21
N LEU A 310 -16.18 10.33 -15.24
CA LEU A 310 -15.56 10.56 -13.94
C LEU A 310 -14.08 10.19 -14.02
N VAL A 311 -13.20 11.15 -13.82
CA VAL A 311 -11.75 10.97 -13.81
C VAL A 311 -11.25 10.88 -12.39
N GLY A 312 -10.57 9.79 -12.04
CA GLY A 312 -9.90 9.59 -10.76
C GLY A 312 -8.39 9.63 -10.92
N GLU A 313 -7.71 10.25 -9.96
CA GLU A 313 -6.25 10.36 -9.93
C GLU A 313 -5.72 10.31 -8.51
N ILE A 314 -4.59 9.63 -8.33
CA ILE A 314 -3.81 9.59 -7.09
C ILE A 314 -2.32 9.55 -7.42
N THR A 315 -1.52 10.33 -6.68
CA THR A 315 -0.05 10.28 -6.74
C THR A 315 0.49 10.05 -5.35
N LEU A 316 1.29 8.99 -5.18
CA LEU A 316 1.81 8.56 -3.88
C LEU A 316 3.29 8.23 -3.95
N PRO A 317 4.05 8.50 -2.86
CA PRO A 317 5.33 7.83 -2.63
C PRO A 317 5.12 6.33 -2.47
N MET A 318 5.77 5.52 -3.31
CA MET A 318 5.59 4.07 -3.30
C MET A 318 6.92 3.32 -3.44
N PRO A 319 7.82 3.43 -2.44
CA PRO A 319 9.15 2.79 -2.47
C PRO A 319 9.08 1.29 -2.13
N VAL A 320 8.16 0.56 -2.75
CA VAL A 320 8.08 -0.91 -2.62
C VAL A 320 9.26 -1.58 -3.34
N ALA A 321 9.61 -2.76 -2.90
CA ALA A 321 10.71 -3.56 -3.42
C ALA A 321 10.23 -4.85 -4.09
N SER A 322 10.98 -5.34 -5.04
CA SER A 322 10.84 -6.68 -5.61
C SER A 322 11.87 -7.68 -5.08
N VAL A 323 12.88 -7.18 -4.37
CA VAL A 323 13.97 -8.00 -3.79
C VAL A 323 14.39 -7.47 -2.43
N GLY A 324 14.94 -8.34 -1.59
CA GLY A 324 15.48 -7.98 -0.27
C GLY A 324 14.45 -8.04 0.86
N GLY A 325 14.90 -7.76 2.08
CA GLY A 325 14.07 -7.87 3.28
C GLY A 325 13.52 -9.29 3.49
N SER A 326 12.26 -9.40 3.90
CA SER A 326 11.56 -10.67 4.14
C SER A 326 10.90 -11.27 2.89
N ILE A 327 11.05 -10.65 1.71
CA ILE A 327 10.31 -11.00 0.48
C ILE A 327 10.50 -12.46 0.05
N GLY A 328 11.62 -13.07 0.31
CA GLY A 328 11.89 -14.47 -0.07
C GLY A 328 11.66 -15.49 1.05
N ILE A 329 11.29 -15.07 2.25
CA ILE A 329 11.29 -15.92 3.45
C ILE A 329 9.89 -16.53 3.69
N ASN A 330 8.85 -15.73 3.72
CA ASN A 330 7.48 -16.19 3.99
C ASN A 330 6.92 -16.94 2.76
N PRO A 331 6.45 -18.20 2.91
CA PRO A 331 5.89 -18.99 1.79
C PRO A 331 4.71 -18.29 1.12
N THR A 332 3.82 -17.67 1.88
CA THR A 332 2.64 -16.97 1.34
C THR A 332 3.03 -15.73 0.53
N VAL A 333 4.13 -15.04 0.87
CA VAL A 333 4.67 -13.93 0.07
C VAL A 333 5.16 -14.42 -1.30
N LYS A 334 5.78 -15.60 -1.37
CA LYS A 334 6.18 -16.22 -2.66
C LYS A 334 4.95 -16.49 -3.54
N VAL A 335 3.89 -17.04 -2.94
CA VAL A 335 2.60 -17.25 -3.64
C VAL A 335 2.04 -15.92 -4.14
N ALA A 336 2.00 -14.89 -3.29
CA ALA A 336 1.49 -13.57 -3.65
C ALA A 336 2.24 -12.99 -4.86
N ARG A 337 3.56 -13.11 -4.89
CA ARG A 337 4.39 -12.69 -6.03
C ARG A 337 4.10 -13.50 -7.29
N GLY A 338 3.89 -14.82 -7.15
CA GLY A 338 3.48 -15.71 -8.25
C GLY A 338 2.16 -15.24 -8.86
N LEU A 339 1.14 -14.94 -8.03
CA LEU A 339 -0.16 -14.42 -8.48
C LEU A 339 -0.04 -13.12 -9.27
N LEU A 340 0.93 -12.27 -8.94
CA LEU A 340 1.26 -11.03 -9.65
C LEU A 340 2.19 -11.24 -10.85
N ASN A 341 2.56 -12.48 -11.17
CA ASN A 341 3.53 -12.81 -12.20
C ASN A 341 4.93 -12.20 -11.93
N ASN A 342 5.38 -12.25 -10.68
CA ASN A 342 6.69 -11.78 -10.21
C ASN A 342 7.07 -10.37 -10.74
N PRO A 343 6.29 -9.33 -10.42
CA PRO A 343 6.51 -8.00 -10.95
C PRO A 343 7.85 -7.43 -10.47
N ASP A 344 8.45 -6.57 -11.29
CA ASP A 344 9.49 -5.66 -10.84
C ASP A 344 8.91 -4.62 -9.87
N ALA A 345 9.78 -3.87 -9.23
CA ALA A 345 9.36 -2.90 -8.22
C ALA A 345 8.50 -1.76 -8.78
N LYS A 346 8.71 -1.35 -10.03
CA LYS A 346 7.90 -0.32 -10.72
C LYS A 346 6.48 -0.82 -11.00
N THR A 347 6.38 -2.02 -11.52
CA THR A 347 5.08 -2.68 -11.79
C THR A 347 4.31 -2.93 -10.50
N LEU A 348 4.99 -3.40 -9.44
CA LEU A 348 4.36 -3.59 -8.13
C LEU A 348 3.85 -2.26 -7.56
N ALA A 349 4.64 -1.20 -7.62
CA ALA A 349 4.23 0.14 -7.18
C ALA A 349 3.00 0.64 -7.95
N SER A 350 2.97 0.45 -9.27
CA SER A 350 1.84 0.77 -10.14
C SER A 350 0.56 0.03 -9.73
N ILE A 351 0.66 -1.26 -9.44
CA ILE A 351 -0.48 -2.08 -8.97
C ILE A 351 -0.97 -1.58 -7.62
N VAL A 352 -0.07 -1.36 -6.65
CA VAL A 352 -0.43 -0.92 -5.29
C VAL A 352 -1.14 0.43 -5.30
N VAL A 353 -0.63 1.41 -6.06
CA VAL A 353 -1.25 2.74 -6.16
C VAL A 353 -2.62 2.67 -6.85
N SER A 354 -2.76 1.82 -7.88
CA SER A 354 -4.04 1.56 -8.55
C SER A 354 -5.06 0.91 -7.61
N VAL A 355 -4.62 0.00 -6.73
CA VAL A 355 -5.47 -0.60 -5.68
C VAL A 355 -5.96 0.48 -4.71
N GLY A 356 -5.09 1.40 -4.29
CA GLY A 356 -5.48 2.54 -3.46
C GLY A 356 -6.58 3.39 -4.09
N LEU A 357 -6.48 3.68 -5.39
CA LEU A 357 -7.51 4.43 -6.12
C LEU A 357 -8.81 3.64 -6.27
N ALA A 358 -8.73 2.32 -6.54
CA ALA A 358 -9.89 1.43 -6.59
C ALA A 358 -10.63 1.37 -5.24
N GLN A 359 -9.88 1.21 -4.16
CA GLN A 359 -10.42 1.15 -2.79
C GLN A 359 -11.14 2.46 -2.43
N ASN A 360 -10.55 3.59 -2.81
CA ASN A 360 -11.14 4.91 -2.62
C ASN A 360 -12.44 5.08 -3.42
N LEU A 361 -12.46 4.68 -4.70
CA LEU A 361 -13.68 4.69 -5.52
C LEU A 361 -14.81 3.92 -4.86
N ALA A 362 -14.52 2.69 -4.40
CA ALA A 362 -15.51 1.83 -3.76
C ALA A 362 -16.11 2.50 -2.51
N ALA A 363 -15.25 3.07 -1.65
CA ALA A 363 -15.66 3.75 -0.44
C ALA A 363 -16.51 4.99 -0.75
N LEU A 364 -16.07 5.85 -1.66
CA LEU A 364 -16.81 7.06 -2.03
C LEU A 364 -18.15 6.71 -2.66
N LYS A 365 -18.20 5.75 -3.61
CA LYS A 365 -19.43 5.29 -4.24
C LYS A 365 -20.43 4.76 -3.21
N ALA A 366 -19.98 4.01 -2.23
CA ALA A 366 -20.84 3.49 -1.15
C ALA A 366 -21.36 4.63 -0.24
N LEU A 367 -20.49 5.57 0.14
CA LEU A 367 -20.86 6.69 1.01
C LEU A 367 -21.90 7.63 0.39
N VAL A 368 -21.76 7.93 -0.90
CA VAL A 368 -22.65 8.90 -1.58
C VAL A 368 -23.86 8.26 -2.27
N GLY A 369 -23.88 6.92 -2.34
CA GLY A 369 -25.01 6.14 -2.87
C GLY A 369 -25.94 5.65 -1.75
N ASP A 370 -26.09 4.34 -1.63
CA ASP A 370 -27.01 3.68 -0.68
C ASP A 370 -26.58 3.75 0.79
N GLY A 371 -25.38 4.26 1.05
CA GLY A 371 -24.75 4.31 2.38
C GLY A 371 -23.92 3.04 2.68
N ILE A 372 -22.82 3.27 3.40
CA ILE A 372 -21.82 2.22 3.72
C ILE A 372 -22.41 1.08 4.56
N GLN A 373 -23.34 1.39 5.48
CA GLN A 373 -23.91 0.39 6.40
C GLN A 373 -24.68 -0.71 5.70
N LYS A 374 -25.39 -0.42 4.60
CA LYS A 374 -26.19 -1.40 3.89
C LYS A 374 -25.36 -2.55 3.30
N GLY A 375 -24.15 -2.26 2.82
CA GLY A 375 -23.20 -3.24 2.32
C GLY A 375 -22.47 -4.02 3.42
N HIS A 376 -22.13 -3.36 4.52
CA HIS A 376 -21.40 -3.95 5.64
C HIS A 376 -22.25 -4.85 6.54
N MET A 377 -23.59 -4.67 6.60
CA MET A 377 -24.48 -5.40 7.50
C MET A 377 -24.40 -6.92 7.33
N LYS A 378 -24.27 -7.42 6.11
CA LYS A 378 -24.20 -8.89 5.89
C LYS A 378 -22.91 -9.50 6.42
N LEU A 379 -21.78 -8.83 6.21
CA LEU A 379 -20.46 -9.30 6.64
C LEU A 379 -20.27 -9.10 8.15
N HIS A 380 -20.78 -8.00 8.69
CA HIS A 380 -20.83 -7.77 10.13
C HIS A 380 -21.69 -8.84 10.85
N ALA A 381 -22.83 -9.23 10.28
CA ALA A 381 -23.64 -10.33 10.81
C ALA A 381 -22.85 -11.65 10.85
N LYS A 382 -22.02 -11.91 9.83
CA LYS A 382 -21.18 -13.12 9.78
C LYS A 382 -20.10 -13.11 10.87
N SER A 383 -19.43 -11.97 11.07
CA SER A 383 -18.45 -11.79 12.15
C SER A 383 -19.09 -11.97 13.53
N LEU A 384 -20.26 -11.40 13.76
CA LEU A 384 -21.01 -11.57 15.01
C LEU A 384 -21.44 -13.02 15.23
N ALA A 385 -21.87 -13.74 14.19
CA ALA A 385 -22.20 -15.15 14.27
C ALA A 385 -20.99 -16.01 14.68
N ILE A 386 -19.82 -15.77 14.08
CA ILE A 386 -18.56 -16.44 14.44
C ILE A 386 -18.18 -16.16 15.91
N LEU A 387 -18.20 -14.90 16.33
CA LEU A 387 -17.93 -14.51 17.71
C LEU A 387 -18.93 -15.11 18.72
N ALA A 388 -20.15 -15.39 18.28
CA ALA A 388 -21.18 -16.05 19.09
C ALA A 388 -21.03 -17.58 19.16
N GLY A 389 -20.10 -18.17 18.40
CA GLY A 389 -19.86 -19.62 18.37
C GLY A 389 -20.62 -20.36 17.28
N ALA A 390 -21.04 -19.69 16.20
CA ALA A 390 -21.60 -20.37 15.03
C ALA A 390 -20.57 -21.29 14.37
N THR A 391 -21.01 -22.47 13.94
CA THR A 391 -20.20 -23.44 13.20
C THR A 391 -20.36 -23.24 11.70
N ASN A 392 -19.49 -23.86 10.89
CA ASN A 392 -19.61 -23.80 9.42
C ASN A 392 -20.97 -24.30 8.92
N ASP A 393 -21.62 -25.23 9.65
CA ASP A 393 -22.89 -25.87 9.24
C ASP A 393 -24.10 -24.97 9.49
N ASN A 394 -24.04 -24.08 10.49
CA ASN A 394 -25.18 -23.25 10.89
C ASN A 394 -24.99 -21.74 10.67
N ILE A 395 -23.81 -21.28 10.28
CA ILE A 395 -23.46 -19.85 10.18
C ILE A 395 -24.37 -19.07 9.23
N GLU A 396 -24.73 -19.62 8.08
CA GLU A 396 -25.57 -18.91 7.10
C GLU A 396 -27.01 -18.74 7.64
N LEU A 397 -27.54 -19.75 8.35
CA LEU A 397 -28.84 -19.68 9.01
C LEU A 397 -28.86 -18.63 10.11
N ILE A 398 -27.81 -18.60 10.95
CA ILE A 398 -27.65 -17.62 12.03
C ILE A 398 -27.54 -16.22 11.48
N VAL A 399 -26.77 -16.02 10.39
CA VAL A 399 -26.65 -14.74 9.71
C VAL A 399 -27.99 -14.25 9.16
N GLU A 400 -28.81 -15.13 8.58
CA GLU A 400 -30.12 -14.76 8.07
C GLU A 400 -31.09 -14.36 9.20
N GLU A 401 -31.12 -15.07 10.33
CA GLU A 401 -31.92 -14.69 11.49
C GLU A 401 -31.42 -13.38 12.12
N LEU A 402 -30.10 -13.23 12.29
CA LEU A 402 -29.49 -12.04 12.87
C LEU A 402 -29.79 -10.76 12.07
N ARG A 403 -29.88 -10.88 10.74
CA ARG A 403 -30.25 -9.74 9.86
C ARG A 403 -31.69 -9.29 9.99
N LYS A 404 -32.58 -10.12 10.55
CA LYS A 404 -33.98 -9.78 10.82
C LYS A 404 -34.17 -9.11 12.19
N GLU A 405 -33.13 -9.18 13.06
CA GLU A 405 -33.17 -8.56 14.37
C GLU A 405 -33.16 -7.05 14.29
N LYS A 406 -33.93 -6.39 15.16
CA LYS A 406 -33.98 -4.93 15.28
C LYS A 406 -32.62 -4.33 15.69
N HIS A 407 -31.86 -5.07 16.49
CA HIS A 407 -30.52 -4.70 16.95
C HIS A 407 -29.55 -5.85 16.70
N MET A 408 -28.75 -5.72 15.65
CA MET A 408 -27.74 -6.69 15.29
C MET A 408 -26.49 -6.46 16.15
N ASN A 409 -26.31 -7.28 17.18
CA ASN A 409 -25.19 -7.24 18.12
C ASN A 409 -24.82 -8.64 18.62
N LEU A 410 -23.72 -8.74 19.37
CA LEU A 410 -23.22 -10.03 19.88
C LEU A 410 -24.23 -10.74 20.81
N ALA A 411 -25.01 -10.00 21.60
CA ALA A 411 -25.99 -10.59 22.50
C ALA A 411 -27.14 -11.25 21.70
N SER A 412 -27.62 -10.60 20.63
CA SER A 412 -28.61 -11.18 19.71
C SER A 412 -28.03 -12.41 18.99
N ALA A 413 -26.78 -12.34 18.52
CA ALA A 413 -26.11 -13.46 17.88
C ALA A 413 -25.98 -14.67 18.82
N LYS A 414 -25.57 -14.49 20.07
CA LYS A 414 -25.49 -15.58 21.07
C LYS A 414 -26.83 -16.23 21.32
N LYS A 415 -27.93 -15.47 21.46
CA LYS A 415 -29.27 -16.02 21.64
C LYS A 415 -29.71 -16.90 20.46
N ILE A 416 -29.39 -16.45 19.23
CA ILE A 416 -29.72 -17.21 18.02
C ILE A 416 -28.89 -18.51 17.98
N VAL A 417 -27.59 -18.46 18.25
CA VAL A 417 -26.72 -19.64 18.31
C VAL A 417 -27.21 -20.63 19.35
N GLU A 418 -27.54 -20.18 20.57
CA GLU A 418 -28.08 -21.03 21.65
C GLU A 418 -29.42 -21.72 21.27
N LYS A 419 -30.24 -21.05 20.48
CA LYS A 419 -31.50 -21.59 19.95
C LYS A 419 -31.28 -22.74 18.95
N HIS A 420 -30.21 -22.65 18.14
CA HIS A 420 -29.88 -23.61 17.09
C HIS A 420 -28.92 -24.72 17.54
N ASN A 421 -28.32 -24.60 18.70
CA ASN A 421 -27.47 -25.65 19.31
C ASN A 421 -28.22 -26.54 20.32
N LYS A 422 -29.53 -26.29 20.53
CA LYS A 422 -30.47 -27.15 21.26
C LYS A 422 -31.22 -28.08 20.31
#